data_6081b3c67ce69376aa0d0901c7ff6ae3
#
_entry.id   6081b3c67ce69376aa0d0901c7ff6ae3
#
_cell.length_a   1.000
_cell.length_b   1.000
_cell.length_c   1.000
_cell.angle_alpha   90.00
_cell.angle_beta   90.00
_cell.angle_gamma   90.00
#
_symmetry.space_group_name_H-M   'P 1'
#
loop_
_entity.id
_entity.type
_entity.pdbx_description
1 polymer ?
#
loop_
_entity_poly.entity_id
_entity_poly.type
_entity_poly.pdbx_seq_one_letter_code
_entity_poly.pdbx_strand_id
1 'polypeptide(L)'
;HMNDEFLRRHIGPNKADQQKMLEIIGVSTLDELIDQTVPSGIRSDSDLNLPPAISEAEFLNDIIQLADKNQRYRSLIGVGFYNTLTPSVILKNIFHNPGWYTQYTPYQAEISQGRLEALLNFQTMVTEITGLEIANASLLDEGTAAFEAMTLSYRMVNRRAKIHRTKFLVSKHVFPTTLDILQNRAPLNDIEIVIGEEDTEPDDSFFGAMFQY
;
A
#
# COMPACT_ATOMS: atom_id res chain seq x y z
N HIS A 1 -9.38 -20.99 -31.27
CA HIS A 1 -9.57 -19.61 -31.72
C HIS A 1 -10.54 -18.76 -30.85
N MET A 2 -11.07 -19.28 -29.74
CA MET A 2 -11.85 -18.50 -28.76
C MET A 2 -10.97 -17.67 -27.82
N ASN A 3 -9.67 -17.83 -27.85
CA ASN A 3 -8.72 -17.15 -26.95
C ASN A 3 -8.44 -15.68 -27.29
N ASP A 4 -9.00 -15.17 -28.37
CA ASP A 4 -8.67 -13.85 -28.94
C ASP A 4 -9.53 -12.70 -28.37
N GLU A 5 -10.62 -12.99 -27.65
CA GLU A 5 -11.54 -11.95 -27.15
C GLU A 5 -10.98 -11.18 -25.98
N PHE A 6 -10.33 -11.86 -25.03
CA PHE A 6 -9.71 -11.20 -23.87
C PHE A 6 -8.53 -10.32 -24.30
N LEU A 7 -7.70 -10.84 -25.21
CA LEU A 7 -6.56 -10.11 -25.76
C LEU A 7 -6.99 -8.79 -26.40
N ARG A 8 -8.06 -8.81 -27.22
CA ARG A 8 -8.58 -7.61 -27.89
C ARG A 8 -9.13 -6.55 -26.96
N ARG A 9 -9.59 -6.95 -25.77
CA ARG A 9 -10.13 -6.03 -24.77
C ARG A 9 -9.05 -5.42 -23.86
N HIS A 10 -7.87 -6.03 -23.77
CA HIS A 10 -6.84 -5.67 -22.81
C HIS A 10 -5.52 -5.19 -23.42
N ILE A 11 -5.19 -5.61 -24.64
CA ILE A 11 -4.00 -5.13 -25.33
C ILE A 11 -4.40 -3.97 -26.25
N GLY A 12 -3.85 -2.78 -25.99
CA GLY A 12 -4.22 -1.56 -26.69
C GLY A 12 -3.95 -1.59 -28.20
N PRO A 13 -2.70 -1.56 -28.67
CA PRO A 13 -2.39 -1.47 -30.09
C PRO A 13 -2.54 -2.84 -30.79
N ASN A 14 -3.27 -2.86 -31.86
CA ASN A 14 -3.29 -4.00 -32.79
C ASN A 14 -2.04 -4.00 -33.68
N LYS A 15 -1.86 -5.05 -34.50
CA LYS A 15 -0.68 -5.18 -35.38
C LYS A 15 -0.51 -4.02 -36.35
N ALA A 16 -1.60 -3.46 -36.88
CA ALA A 16 -1.54 -2.32 -37.79
C ALA A 16 -1.15 -1.05 -37.07
N ASP A 17 -1.63 -0.87 -35.84
CA ASP A 17 -1.25 0.25 -34.97
C ASP A 17 0.22 0.13 -34.56
N GLN A 18 0.68 -1.06 -34.17
CA GLN A 18 2.08 -1.31 -33.86
C GLN A 18 3.00 -0.96 -35.02
N GLN A 19 2.64 -1.36 -36.24
CA GLN A 19 3.41 -1.04 -37.46
C GLN A 19 3.53 0.48 -37.65
N LYS A 20 2.43 1.23 -37.52
CA LYS A 20 2.45 2.70 -37.62
C LYS A 20 3.32 3.35 -36.53
N MET A 21 3.25 2.81 -35.33
CA MET A 21 4.08 3.30 -34.21
C MET A 21 5.56 3.08 -34.48
N LEU A 22 5.95 1.90 -34.99
CA LEU A 22 7.33 1.58 -35.34
C LEU A 22 7.83 2.48 -36.49
N GLU A 23 7.01 2.75 -37.49
CA GLU A 23 7.33 3.68 -38.59
C GLU A 23 7.60 5.10 -38.06
N ILE A 24 6.79 5.59 -37.13
CA ILE A 24 6.97 6.92 -36.53
C ILE A 24 8.26 6.97 -35.69
N ILE A 25 8.58 5.89 -34.97
CA ILE A 25 9.79 5.77 -34.17
C ILE A 25 11.04 5.64 -35.09
N GLY A 26 10.87 5.12 -36.29
CA GLY A 26 11.98 4.92 -37.24
C GLY A 26 12.68 3.58 -37.12
N VAL A 27 11.98 2.54 -36.65
CA VAL A 27 12.48 1.17 -36.54
C VAL A 27 11.58 0.21 -37.29
N SER A 28 12.12 -0.93 -37.74
CA SER A 28 11.39 -1.89 -38.57
C SER A 28 10.60 -2.92 -37.78
N THR A 29 11.09 -3.27 -36.59
CA THR A 29 10.50 -4.30 -35.72
C THR A 29 10.51 -3.91 -34.27
N LEU A 30 9.67 -4.58 -33.47
CA LEU A 30 9.69 -4.41 -32.02
C LEU A 30 11.00 -4.90 -31.39
N ASP A 31 11.60 -5.98 -31.95
CA ASP A 31 12.89 -6.47 -31.47
C ASP A 31 14.02 -5.45 -31.71
N GLU A 32 14.01 -4.79 -32.88
CA GLU A 32 14.95 -3.71 -33.14
C GLU A 32 14.80 -2.57 -32.13
N LEU A 33 13.57 -2.18 -31.79
CA LEU A 33 13.32 -1.18 -30.77
C LEU A 33 13.84 -1.61 -29.40
N ILE A 34 13.60 -2.87 -29.02
CA ILE A 34 14.09 -3.44 -27.78
C ILE A 34 15.62 -3.44 -27.74
N ASP A 35 16.27 -3.86 -28.82
CA ASP A 35 17.74 -3.88 -28.92
C ASP A 35 18.37 -2.50 -28.79
N GLN A 36 17.69 -1.47 -29.28
CA GLN A 36 18.15 -0.09 -29.15
C GLN A 36 17.89 0.53 -27.77
N THR A 37 16.91 0.03 -27.02
CA THR A 37 16.46 0.67 -25.77
C THR A 37 16.85 -0.10 -24.50
N VAL A 38 16.96 -1.42 -24.59
CA VAL A 38 17.29 -2.28 -23.44
C VAL A 38 18.78 -2.67 -23.50
N PRO A 39 19.59 -2.36 -22.48
CA PRO A 39 20.97 -2.82 -22.43
C PRO A 39 21.07 -4.34 -22.53
N SER A 40 21.98 -4.85 -23.34
CA SER A 40 22.14 -6.28 -23.59
C SER A 40 22.40 -7.10 -22.30
N GLY A 41 23.04 -6.52 -21.30
CA GLY A 41 23.34 -7.19 -20.02
C GLY A 41 22.13 -7.45 -19.12
N ILE A 42 20.96 -6.86 -19.41
CA ILE A 42 19.72 -7.08 -18.65
C ILE A 42 18.60 -7.69 -19.51
N ARG A 43 18.83 -7.87 -20.81
CA ARG A 43 17.89 -8.54 -21.70
C ARG A 43 17.95 -10.04 -21.48
N SER A 44 16.80 -10.68 -21.26
CA SER A 44 16.69 -12.14 -21.23
C SER A 44 16.62 -12.69 -22.65
N ASP A 45 17.46 -13.67 -22.95
CA ASP A 45 17.46 -14.36 -24.24
C ASP A 45 16.47 -15.53 -24.28
N SER A 46 15.79 -15.82 -23.20
CA SER A 46 14.83 -16.90 -23.09
C SER A 46 13.41 -16.39 -22.94
N ASP A 47 12.48 -17.04 -23.62
CA ASP A 47 11.06 -16.84 -23.42
C ASP A 47 10.65 -17.25 -21.99
N LEU A 48 9.59 -16.64 -21.48
CA LEU A 48 9.00 -17.03 -20.22
C LEU A 48 8.42 -18.45 -20.33
N ASN A 49 8.79 -19.33 -19.40
CA ASN A 49 8.23 -20.68 -19.33
C ASN A 49 6.80 -20.62 -18.73
N LEU A 50 5.84 -20.20 -19.54
CA LEU A 50 4.45 -20.10 -19.18
C LEU A 50 3.62 -21.19 -19.87
N PRO A 51 2.56 -21.70 -19.21
CA PRO A 51 1.60 -22.57 -19.87
C PRO A 51 0.91 -21.86 -21.04
N PRO A 52 0.34 -22.60 -21.99
CA PRO A 52 -0.43 -21.99 -23.08
C PRO A 52 -1.62 -21.20 -22.54
N ALA A 53 -2.05 -20.19 -23.31
CA ALA A 53 -3.23 -19.41 -22.98
C ALA A 53 -4.49 -20.29 -22.92
N ILE A 54 -5.35 -20.03 -21.95
CA ILE A 54 -6.63 -20.70 -21.76
C ILE A 54 -7.78 -19.69 -21.96
N SER A 55 -9.01 -20.19 -22.12
CA SER A 55 -10.19 -19.33 -22.21
C SER A 55 -10.57 -18.74 -20.86
N GLU A 56 -11.35 -17.64 -20.84
CA GLU A 56 -11.91 -17.07 -19.61
C GLU A 56 -12.71 -18.09 -18.79
N ALA A 57 -13.47 -18.94 -19.47
CA ALA A 57 -14.27 -19.97 -18.81
C ALA A 57 -13.40 -21.04 -18.14
N GLU A 58 -12.34 -21.49 -18.80
CA GLU A 58 -11.38 -22.42 -18.19
C GLU A 58 -10.65 -21.77 -17.02
N PHE A 59 -10.19 -20.54 -17.17
CA PHE A 59 -9.55 -19.79 -16.08
C PHE A 59 -10.46 -19.64 -14.87
N LEU A 60 -11.73 -19.26 -15.05
CA LEU A 60 -12.69 -19.14 -13.95
C LEU A 60 -12.91 -20.48 -13.25
N ASN A 61 -13.01 -21.59 -13.98
CA ASN A 61 -13.13 -22.92 -13.39
C ASN A 61 -11.90 -23.28 -12.56
N ASP A 62 -10.70 -22.99 -13.06
CA ASP A 62 -9.45 -23.26 -12.34
C ASP A 62 -9.35 -22.42 -11.06
N ILE A 63 -9.74 -21.14 -11.12
CA ILE A 63 -9.75 -20.27 -9.95
C ILE A 63 -10.77 -20.72 -8.92
N ILE A 64 -11.96 -21.18 -9.34
CA ILE A 64 -12.98 -21.74 -8.44
C ILE A 64 -12.42 -22.99 -7.74
N GLN A 65 -11.82 -23.92 -8.50
CA GLN A 65 -11.23 -25.13 -7.92
C GLN A 65 -10.08 -24.80 -6.96
N LEU A 66 -9.31 -23.76 -7.24
CA LEU A 66 -8.25 -23.30 -6.34
C LEU A 66 -8.85 -22.68 -5.08
N ALA A 67 -9.90 -21.85 -5.23
CA ALA A 67 -10.60 -21.24 -4.11
C ALA A 67 -11.27 -22.26 -3.18
N ASP A 68 -11.83 -23.33 -3.73
CA ASP A 68 -12.46 -24.43 -2.98
C ASP A 68 -11.49 -25.23 -2.09
N LYS A 69 -10.19 -25.10 -2.33
CA LYS A 69 -9.16 -25.67 -1.44
C LYS A 69 -9.03 -24.91 -0.11
N ASN A 70 -9.51 -23.67 -0.04
CA ASN A 70 -9.49 -22.89 1.20
C ASN A 70 -10.54 -23.43 2.18
N GLN A 71 -10.11 -23.61 3.41
CA GLN A 71 -10.99 -24.02 4.50
C GLN A 71 -11.28 -22.84 5.42
N ARG A 72 -12.54 -22.66 5.80
CA ARG A 72 -12.94 -21.60 6.73
C ARG A 72 -12.77 -22.07 8.16
N TYR A 73 -11.84 -21.47 8.86
CA TYR A 73 -11.64 -21.69 10.28
C TYR A 73 -12.07 -20.47 11.09
N ARG A 74 -12.36 -20.69 12.36
CA ARG A 74 -12.50 -19.60 13.33
C ARG A 74 -11.11 -19.03 13.59
N SER A 75 -10.91 -17.74 13.29
CA SER A 75 -9.64 -17.06 13.54
C SER A 75 -9.49 -16.77 15.03
N LEU A 76 -8.32 -17.12 15.57
CA LEU A 76 -7.90 -16.81 16.94
C LEU A 76 -6.55 -16.05 16.93
N ILE A 77 -6.20 -15.43 15.80
CA ILE A 77 -4.94 -14.71 15.65
C ILE A 77 -4.85 -13.54 16.66
N GLY A 78 -5.96 -12.84 16.88
CA GLY A 78 -5.95 -11.63 17.71
C GLY A 78 -5.15 -10.49 17.06
N VAL A 79 -4.36 -9.75 17.85
CA VAL A 79 -3.42 -8.68 17.41
C VAL A 79 -4.06 -7.66 16.45
N GLY A 80 -5.30 -7.27 16.70
CA GLY A 80 -6.04 -6.33 15.82
C GLY A 80 -6.80 -6.99 14.66
N PHE A 81 -6.59 -8.27 14.37
CA PHE A 81 -7.26 -8.99 13.26
C PHE A 81 -8.54 -9.67 13.76
N TYR A 82 -9.59 -8.89 13.93
CA TYR A 82 -10.91 -9.36 14.39
C TYR A 82 -11.91 -9.36 13.25
N ASN A 83 -12.84 -10.33 13.28
CA ASN A 83 -13.97 -10.32 12.36
C ASN A 83 -14.89 -9.14 12.63
N THR A 84 -15.38 -8.52 11.55
CA THR A 84 -16.33 -7.41 11.60
C THR A 84 -17.61 -7.77 10.84
N LEU A 85 -18.72 -7.10 11.20
CA LEU A 85 -19.96 -7.19 10.45
C LEU A 85 -20.05 -5.98 9.51
N THR A 86 -19.94 -6.24 8.22
CA THR A 86 -20.11 -5.19 7.22
C THR A 86 -21.60 -5.06 6.88
N PRO A 87 -22.22 -3.89 7.11
CA PRO A 87 -23.59 -3.64 6.67
C PRO A 87 -23.74 -3.83 5.16
N SER A 88 -24.84 -4.45 4.73
CA SER A 88 -25.06 -4.78 3.31
C SER A 88 -25.06 -3.55 2.40
N VAL A 89 -25.53 -2.41 2.90
CA VAL A 89 -25.51 -1.15 2.15
C VAL A 89 -24.08 -0.65 1.90
N ILE A 90 -23.19 -0.80 2.87
CA ILE A 90 -21.76 -0.46 2.72
C ILE A 90 -21.11 -1.44 1.75
N LEU A 91 -21.35 -2.73 1.91
CA LEU A 91 -20.82 -3.75 1.00
C LEU A 91 -21.19 -3.43 -0.45
N LYS A 92 -22.48 -3.14 -0.72
CA LYS A 92 -22.96 -2.86 -2.07
C LYS A 92 -22.48 -1.53 -2.63
N ASN A 93 -22.57 -0.45 -1.85
CA ASN A 93 -22.37 0.90 -2.37
C ASN A 93 -20.91 1.37 -2.31
N ILE A 94 -20.10 0.76 -1.47
CA ILE A 94 -18.68 1.10 -1.33
C ILE A 94 -17.80 -0.01 -1.88
N PHE A 95 -17.84 -1.22 -1.30
CA PHE A 95 -16.92 -2.30 -1.68
C PHE A 95 -17.17 -2.87 -3.07
N HIS A 96 -18.41 -2.88 -3.57
CA HIS A 96 -18.73 -3.33 -4.94
C HIS A 96 -18.71 -2.18 -5.95
N ASN A 97 -18.48 -0.96 -5.53
CA ASN A 97 -18.42 0.19 -6.43
C ASN A 97 -16.99 0.41 -6.94
N PRO A 98 -16.71 0.22 -8.25
CA PRO A 98 -15.37 0.36 -8.79
C PRO A 98 -14.79 1.76 -8.63
N GLY A 99 -15.62 2.79 -8.47
CA GLY A 99 -15.18 4.14 -8.15
C GLY A 99 -14.48 4.27 -6.79
N TRP A 100 -14.69 3.31 -5.89
CA TRP A 100 -14.07 3.28 -4.58
C TRP A 100 -12.91 2.28 -4.48
N TYR A 101 -13.07 1.03 -4.89
CA TYR A 101 -12.07 0.00 -4.65
C TYR A 101 -10.87 0.03 -5.60
N THR A 102 -10.93 0.78 -6.70
CA THR A 102 -9.79 0.99 -7.62
C THR A 102 -8.85 2.09 -7.16
N GLN A 103 -9.06 2.61 -5.97
CA GLN A 103 -8.38 3.77 -5.45
C GLN A 103 -6.97 3.44 -4.95
N TYR A 104 -6.02 4.24 -5.39
CA TYR A 104 -4.66 4.26 -4.88
C TYR A 104 -4.59 4.92 -3.49
N THR A 105 -3.63 4.55 -2.65
CA THR A 105 -3.34 5.26 -1.42
C THR A 105 -3.05 6.74 -1.74
N PRO A 106 -3.73 7.71 -1.10
CA PRO A 106 -3.74 9.10 -1.57
C PRO A 106 -2.49 9.90 -1.18
N TYR A 107 -1.31 9.37 -1.41
CA TYR A 107 -0.06 10.11 -1.26
C TYR A 107 0.09 11.23 -2.29
N GLN A 108 -0.55 11.09 -3.43
CA GLN A 108 -0.61 12.10 -4.48
C GLN A 108 -2.01 12.69 -4.54
N ALA A 109 -2.14 13.97 -4.23
CA ALA A 109 -3.41 14.68 -4.20
C ALA A 109 -4.11 14.67 -5.57
N GLU A 110 -3.34 14.72 -6.66
CA GLU A 110 -3.85 14.71 -8.03
C GLU A 110 -4.66 13.47 -8.36
N ILE A 111 -4.25 12.30 -7.86
CA ILE A 111 -4.95 11.03 -8.07
C ILE A 111 -6.19 10.92 -7.17
N SER A 112 -6.20 11.63 -6.06
CA SER A 112 -7.18 11.47 -4.98
C SER A 112 -8.22 12.59 -4.92
N GLN A 113 -8.24 13.54 -5.87
CA GLN A 113 -9.08 14.74 -5.83
C GLN A 113 -10.56 14.44 -5.56
N GLY A 114 -11.13 13.40 -6.19
CA GLY A 114 -12.53 13.02 -6.00
C GLY A 114 -12.88 12.49 -4.60
N ARG A 115 -11.89 12.26 -3.74
CA ARG A 115 -12.06 11.72 -2.38
C ARG A 115 -11.58 12.63 -1.26
N LEU A 116 -11.08 13.81 -1.58
CA LEU A 116 -10.51 14.72 -0.58
C LEU A 116 -11.53 15.09 0.50
N GLU A 117 -12.80 15.26 0.14
CA GLU A 117 -13.88 15.54 1.10
C GLU A 117 -14.06 14.37 2.09
N ALA A 118 -14.06 13.11 1.60
CA ALA A 118 -14.17 11.94 2.45
C ALA A 118 -12.97 11.80 3.42
N LEU A 119 -11.77 12.10 2.94
CA LEU A 119 -10.56 12.10 3.76
C LEU A 119 -10.62 13.19 4.85
N LEU A 120 -11.07 14.40 4.50
CA LEU A 120 -11.24 15.49 5.44
C LEU A 120 -12.28 15.15 6.51
N ASN A 121 -13.42 14.58 6.11
CA ASN A 121 -14.46 14.13 7.04
C ASN A 121 -13.93 13.07 8.01
N PHE A 122 -13.13 12.13 7.54
CA PHE A 122 -12.49 11.12 8.39
C PHE A 122 -11.55 11.78 9.43
N GLN A 123 -10.69 12.70 8.99
CA GLN A 123 -9.79 13.44 9.89
C GLN A 123 -10.57 14.21 10.97
N THR A 124 -11.61 14.91 10.58
CA THR A 124 -12.48 15.64 11.51
C THR A 124 -13.13 14.71 12.53
N MET A 125 -13.68 13.59 12.06
CA MET A 125 -14.30 12.60 12.94
C MET A 125 -13.30 12.05 13.97
N VAL A 126 -12.10 11.70 13.54
CA VAL A 126 -11.06 11.15 14.43
C VAL A 126 -10.62 12.18 15.47
N THR A 127 -10.38 13.44 15.08
CA THR A 127 -10.01 14.49 16.03
C THR A 127 -11.09 14.74 17.06
N GLU A 128 -12.36 14.72 16.67
CA GLU A 128 -13.47 14.91 17.61
C GLU A 128 -13.65 13.73 18.57
N ILE A 129 -13.44 12.49 18.10
CA ILE A 129 -13.56 11.29 18.94
C ILE A 129 -12.40 11.21 19.94
N THR A 130 -11.17 11.53 19.52
CA THR A 130 -9.97 11.38 20.32
C THR A 130 -9.66 12.60 21.19
N GLY A 131 -10.16 13.77 20.83
CA GLY A 131 -9.80 15.04 21.44
C GLY A 131 -8.39 15.52 21.09
N LEU A 132 -7.71 14.86 20.16
CA LEU A 132 -6.41 15.30 19.65
C LEU A 132 -6.59 16.38 18.58
N GLU A 133 -5.63 17.30 18.49
CA GLU A 133 -5.74 18.47 17.60
C GLU A 133 -5.64 18.12 16.12
N ILE A 134 -4.94 17.05 15.78
CA ILE A 134 -4.61 16.66 14.40
C ILE A 134 -4.82 15.16 14.23
N ALA A 135 -5.44 14.79 13.11
CA ALA A 135 -5.46 13.43 12.60
C ALA A 135 -4.96 13.40 11.15
N ASN A 136 -4.36 12.31 10.77
CA ASN A 136 -4.07 11.99 9.37
C ASN A 136 -5.13 11.02 8.82
N ALA A 137 -5.11 10.77 7.52
CA ALA A 137 -6.04 9.85 6.88
C ALA A 137 -5.35 9.07 5.76
N SER A 138 -5.74 7.79 5.64
CA SER A 138 -5.45 6.95 4.48
C SER A 138 -3.96 6.80 4.14
N LEU A 139 -3.18 6.32 5.09
CA LEU A 139 -1.83 5.81 4.84
C LEU A 139 -1.89 4.34 4.40
N LEU A 140 -0.77 3.76 3.97
CA LEU A 140 -0.72 2.41 3.40
C LEU A 140 -1.27 1.36 4.38
N ASP A 141 -0.74 1.35 5.59
CA ASP A 141 -1.13 0.46 6.68
C ASP A 141 -0.79 1.07 8.05
N GLU A 142 -1.19 0.40 9.11
CA GLU A 142 -0.99 0.83 10.49
C GLU A 142 0.50 1.02 10.83
N GLY A 143 1.34 0.05 10.50
CA GLY A 143 2.77 0.10 10.80
C GLY A 143 3.48 1.22 10.03
N THR A 144 3.11 1.45 8.77
CA THR A 144 3.62 2.57 7.97
C THR A 144 3.14 3.90 8.54
N ALA A 145 1.87 4.01 8.96
CA ALA A 145 1.34 5.21 9.59
C ALA A 145 2.11 5.56 10.87
N ALA A 146 2.37 4.56 11.72
CA ALA A 146 3.16 4.71 12.93
C ALA A 146 4.60 5.20 12.63
N PHE A 147 5.26 4.58 11.65
CA PHE A 147 6.61 4.98 11.25
C PHE A 147 6.65 6.39 10.64
N GLU A 148 5.70 6.75 9.81
CA GLU A 148 5.62 8.08 9.23
C GLU A 148 5.36 9.15 10.30
N ALA A 149 4.49 8.87 11.28
CA ALA A 149 4.27 9.75 12.43
C ALA A 149 5.54 9.93 13.28
N MET A 150 6.27 8.84 13.56
CA MET A 150 7.54 8.88 14.28
C MET A 150 8.57 9.75 13.55
N THR A 151 8.76 9.52 12.25
CA THR A 151 9.76 10.29 11.46
C THR A 151 9.35 11.74 11.26
N LEU A 152 8.07 12.03 11.12
CA LEU A 152 7.55 13.39 11.09
C LEU A 152 7.87 14.12 12.40
N SER A 153 7.55 13.50 13.53
CA SER A 153 7.83 14.06 14.88
C SER A 153 9.33 14.30 15.07
N TYR A 154 10.17 13.35 14.69
CA TYR A 154 11.63 13.47 14.75
C TYR A 154 12.13 14.68 13.97
N ARG A 155 11.68 14.83 12.73
CA ARG A 155 12.07 15.95 11.85
C ARG A 155 11.57 17.28 12.37
N MET A 156 10.35 17.36 12.87
CA MET A 156 9.76 18.59 13.37
C MET A 156 10.45 19.09 14.63
N VAL A 157 10.68 18.20 15.61
CA VAL A 157 11.34 18.55 16.89
C VAL A 157 12.79 18.93 16.65
N ASN A 158 13.50 18.21 15.79
CA ASN A 158 14.94 18.41 15.59
C ASN A 158 15.31 19.46 14.52
N ARG A 159 14.33 19.98 13.77
CA ARG A 159 14.57 20.91 12.65
C ARG A 159 15.44 22.11 12.98
N ARG A 160 15.34 22.64 14.20
CA ARG A 160 16.11 23.80 14.67
C ARG A 160 16.83 23.53 16.01
N ALA A 161 16.87 22.28 16.43
CA ALA A 161 17.48 21.90 17.70
C ALA A 161 19.00 21.95 17.61
N LYS A 162 19.65 22.50 18.64
CA LYS A 162 21.12 22.46 18.78
C LYS A 162 21.61 21.07 19.18
N ILE A 163 20.80 20.34 19.94
CA ILE A 163 21.02 18.96 20.36
C ILE A 163 19.82 18.17 19.88
N HIS A 164 20.07 17.12 19.09
CA HIS A 164 19.00 16.28 18.58
C HIS A 164 18.49 15.34 19.68
N ARG A 165 17.19 15.25 19.78
CA ARG A 165 16.49 14.24 20.58
C ARG A 165 16.34 13.00 19.70
N THR A 166 16.78 11.85 20.19
CA THR A 166 16.84 10.61 19.38
C THR A 166 15.93 9.51 19.90
N LYS A 167 15.34 9.66 21.08
CA LYS A 167 14.50 8.61 21.68
C LYS A 167 13.03 8.81 21.35
N PHE A 168 12.37 7.69 21.06
CA PHE A 168 10.93 7.62 20.84
C PHE A 168 10.32 6.57 21.77
N LEU A 169 9.39 7.00 22.62
CA LEU A 169 8.68 6.11 23.53
C LEU A 169 7.58 5.37 22.78
N VAL A 170 7.52 4.05 22.91
CA VAL A 170 6.44 3.22 22.37
C VAL A 170 5.82 2.42 23.50
N SER A 171 4.50 2.53 23.66
CA SER A 171 3.79 1.72 24.65
C SER A 171 3.98 0.23 24.38
N LYS A 172 4.17 -0.55 25.44
CA LYS A 172 4.23 -2.03 25.34
C LYS A 172 2.95 -2.67 24.80
N HIS A 173 1.84 -1.93 24.78
CA HIS A 173 0.54 -2.39 24.31
C HIS A 173 0.34 -2.20 22.80
N VAL A 174 1.29 -1.57 22.12
CA VAL A 174 1.29 -1.47 20.66
C VAL A 174 1.39 -2.87 20.06
N PHE A 175 0.64 -3.12 19.00
CA PHE A 175 0.66 -4.43 18.32
C PHE A 175 2.08 -4.83 17.91
N PRO A 176 2.45 -6.10 18.12
CA PRO A 176 3.79 -6.58 17.83
C PRO A 176 4.24 -6.28 16.39
N THR A 177 3.35 -6.43 15.41
CA THR A 177 3.64 -6.14 14.00
C THR A 177 4.01 -4.67 13.76
N THR A 178 3.33 -3.75 14.43
CA THR A 178 3.64 -2.31 14.36
C THR A 178 4.96 -2.00 15.05
N LEU A 179 5.20 -2.59 16.22
CA LEU A 179 6.46 -2.46 16.94
C LEU A 179 7.64 -2.97 16.10
N ASP A 180 7.50 -4.13 15.47
CA ASP A 180 8.54 -4.71 14.59
C ASP A 180 8.91 -3.76 13.45
N ILE A 181 7.91 -3.12 12.82
CA ILE A 181 8.15 -2.14 11.75
C ILE A 181 8.93 -0.93 12.28
N LEU A 182 8.54 -0.40 13.45
CA LEU A 182 9.23 0.71 14.07
C LEU A 182 10.68 0.35 14.42
N GLN A 183 10.92 -0.80 15.05
CA GLN A 183 12.24 -1.27 15.45
C GLN A 183 13.17 -1.52 14.25
N ASN A 184 12.63 -2.04 13.14
CA ASN A 184 13.42 -2.28 11.93
C ASN A 184 13.79 -0.98 11.20
N ARG A 185 12.94 0.04 11.25
CA ARG A 185 13.13 1.28 10.49
C ARG A 185 13.78 2.40 11.29
N ALA A 186 13.64 2.41 12.61
CA ALA A 186 14.17 3.45 13.49
C ALA A 186 15.70 3.64 13.37
N PRO A 187 16.52 2.55 13.36
CA PRO A 187 17.98 2.69 13.27
C PRO A 187 18.45 3.36 11.97
N LEU A 188 17.67 3.26 10.87
CA LEU A 188 18.02 3.91 9.61
C LEU A 188 17.92 5.45 9.67
N ASN A 189 17.31 5.97 10.73
CA ASN A 189 17.16 7.41 10.99
C ASN A 189 17.84 7.84 12.29
N ASP A 190 18.72 7.02 12.85
CA ASP A 190 19.39 7.25 14.15
C ASP A 190 18.39 7.46 15.31
N ILE A 191 17.25 6.76 15.27
CA ILE A 191 16.21 6.79 16.29
C ILE A 191 16.34 5.56 17.19
N GLU A 192 16.31 5.78 18.49
CA GLU A 192 16.26 4.77 19.54
C GLU A 192 14.81 4.55 19.98
N ILE A 193 14.29 3.33 19.83
CA ILE A 193 12.98 2.95 20.37
C ILE A 193 13.12 2.54 21.83
N VAL A 194 12.36 3.20 22.70
CA VAL A 194 12.24 2.86 24.11
C VAL A 194 10.83 2.32 24.35
N ILE A 195 10.74 1.06 24.78
CA ILE A 195 9.45 0.44 25.11
C ILE A 195 9.16 0.75 26.59
N GLY A 196 7.99 1.28 26.87
CA GLY A 196 7.59 1.68 28.22
C GLY A 196 6.10 1.54 28.49
N GLU A 197 5.74 1.88 29.72
CA GLU A 197 4.35 1.98 30.16
C GLU A 197 3.78 3.37 29.86
N GLU A 198 2.47 3.53 30.03
CA GLU A 198 1.78 4.82 29.82
C GLU A 198 2.18 5.87 30.88
N ASP A 199 2.68 5.44 32.02
CA ASP A 199 3.20 6.29 33.11
C ASP A 199 4.71 6.56 33.04
N THR A 200 5.37 6.10 31.98
CA THR A 200 6.79 6.39 31.74
C THR A 200 6.97 7.88 31.50
N GLU A 201 7.73 8.55 32.36
CA GLU A 201 8.06 9.97 32.21
C GLU A 201 9.25 10.13 31.24
N PRO A 202 9.05 10.70 30.03
CA PRO A 202 10.14 10.92 29.08
C PRO A 202 10.99 12.11 29.52
N ASP A 203 12.30 11.96 29.48
CA ASP A 203 13.27 13.05 29.69
C ASP A 203 13.46 13.88 28.39
N ASP A 204 14.37 14.85 28.45
CA ASP A 204 14.68 15.76 27.33
C ASP A 204 15.32 15.05 26.13
N SER A 205 15.67 13.77 26.20
CA SER A 205 16.20 13.01 25.06
C SER A 205 15.09 12.48 24.14
N PHE A 206 13.84 12.48 24.58
CA PHE A 206 12.70 12.03 23.81
C PHE A 206 12.14 13.13 22.89
N PHE A 207 11.80 12.77 21.66
CA PHE A 207 11.15 13.68 20.72
C PHE A 207 9.66 13.41 20.53
N GLY A 208 9.16 12.27 21.03
CA GLY A 208 7.76 11.91 20.92
C GLY A 208 7.46 10.57 21.58
N ALA A 209 6.18 10.24 21.58
CA ALA A 209 5.67 8.98 22.11
C ALA A 209 4.52 8.45 21.26
N MET A 210 4.33 7.13 21.28
CA MET A 210 3.23 6.43 20.64
C MET A 210 2.51 5.54 21.64
N PHE A 211 1.21 5.69 21.69
CA PHE A 211 0.31 4.87 22.48
C PHE A 211 -0.76 4.27 21.58
N GLN A 212 -1.20 3.07 21.91
CA GLN A 212 -2.33 2.41 21.27
C GLN A 212 -3.40 2.15 22.33
N TYR A 213 -4.61 2.61 22.00
CA TYR A 213 -5.76 2.46 22.88
C TYR A 213 -6.67 1.33 22.38
#